data_c95e8c374f2ffbf42d9a5f4d758b8c87
#
_entry.id   c95e8c374f2ffbf42d9a5f4d758b8c87
#
_cell.length_a   1.000
_cell.length_b   1.000
_cell.length_c   1.000
_cell.angle_alpha   90.00
_cell.angle_beta   90.00
_cell.angle_gamma   90.00
#
_symmetry.space_group_name_H-M   'P 1'
#
loop_
_entity.id
_entity.type
_entity.pdbx_description
1 polymer ?
#
loop_
_entity_poly.entity_id
_entity_poly.type
_entity_poly.pdbx_seq_one_letter_code
_entity_poly.pdbx_strand_id
1 'polypeptide(L)'
;NGTSEKRALLLEELDKYNDDIIINLKNEIMNRIKNNKSIKQYLSNEYIDAIKAVHYLENLNHNVYERNASNYIFNDSKRLAKIKNHIIAIYEDENILEKKGIMSVTPYLYVKGEGVIVINNQKIDLKDVSNSIGIPIDKIDELSFENILKVTTIENLTTFYDYKSNGLIIFLGGFSTRSQIQV
;
A
#
# COMPACT_ATOMS: atom_id res chain seq x y z
N ASN A 1 -23.78 -20.37 -17.90
CA ASN A 1 -23.80 -18.97 -18.33
C ASN A 1 -23.19 -18.05 -17.24
N GLY A 2 -21.86 -18.00 -17.21
CA GLY A 2 -21.09 -17.32 -16.15
C GLY A 2 -21.37 -15.82 -15.94
N THR A 3 -22.00 -15.13 -16.89
CA THR A 3 -22.34 -13.70 -16.76
C THR A 3 -23.60 -13.48 -15.91
N SER A 4 -24.60 -14.35 -16.03
CA SER A 4 -25.83 -14.29 -15.22
C SER A 4 -25.54 -14.59 -13.74
N GLU A 5 -24.69 -15.58 -13.49
CA GLU A 5 -24.24 -15.95 -12.15
C GLU A 5 -23.46 -14.82 -11.47
N LYS A 6 -22.50 -14.22 -12.18
CA LYS A 6 -21.72 -13.08 -11.68
C LYS A 6 -22.58 -11.86 -11.39
N ARG A 7 -23.60 -11.61 -12.22
CA ARG A 7 -24.57 -10.54 -11.98
C ARG A 7 -25.38 -10.80 -10.70
N ALA A 8 -25.82 -12.04 -10.49
CA ALA A 8 -26.55 -12.42 -9.27
C ALA A 8 -25.68 -12.21 -8.02
N LEU A 9 -24.42 -12.65 -8.04
CA LEU A 9 -23.45 -12.45 -6.95
C LEU A 9 -23.21 -10.97 -6.66
N LEU A 10 -23.07 -10.14 -7.69
CA LEU A 10 -22.89 -8.68 -7.52
C LEU A 10 -24.10 -8.05 -6.82
N LEU A 11 -25.32 -8.36 -7.29
CA LEU A 11 -26.54 -7.80 -6.70
C LEU A 11 -26.76 -8.30 -5.28
N GLU A 12 -26.48 -9.57 -5.01
CA GLU A 12 -26.52 -10.15 -3.66
C GLU A 12 -25.55 -9.41 -2.73
N GLU A 13 -24.32 -9.15 -3.18
CA GLU A 13 -23.35 -8.44 -2.35
C GLU A 13 -23.78 -7.00 -2.05
N LEU A 14 -24.28 -6.27 -3.06
CA LEU A 14 -24.79 -4.91 -2.90
C LEU A 14 -25.98 -4.84 -1.91
N ASP A 15 -26.80 -5.90 -1.86
CA ASP A 15 -27.98 -5.96 -0.98
C ASP A 15 -27.64 -6.18 0.49
N LYS A 16 -26.42 -6.58 0.82
CA LYS A 16 -25.99 -6.84 2.20
C LYS A 16 -25.78 -5.56 3.03
N TYR A 17 -25.55 -4.41 2.37
CA TYR A 17 -25.06 -3.20 3.03
C TYR A 17 -25.98 -2.00 2.82
N ASN A 18 -26.04 -1.13 3.85
CA ASN A 18 -26.86 0.08 3.87
C ASN A 18 -26.03 1.38 3.88
N ASP A 19 -24.73 1.29 3.59
CA ASP A 19 -23.86 2.46 3.47
C ASP A 19 -24.29 3.29 2.26
N ASP A 20 -24.41 4.63 2.42
CA ASP A 20 -24.93 5.52 1.38
C ASP A 20 -24.17 5.38 0.05
N ILE A 21 -22.83 5.22 0.11
CA ILE A 21 -22.02 5.04 -1.09
C ILE A 21 -22.35 3.73 -1.82
N ILE A 22 -22.64 2.65 -1.09
CA ILE A 22 -23.01 1.35 -1.66
C ILE A 22 -24.43 1.40 -2.22
N ILE A 23 -25.35 2.09 -1.56
CA ILE A 23 -26.71 2.32 -2.07
C ILE A 23 -26.66 3.10 -3.38
N ASN A 24 -25.86 4.17 -3.46
CA ASN A 24 -25.67 4.96 -4.67
C ASN A 24 -25.08 4.12 -5.82
N LEU A 25 -24.07 3.30 -5.54
CA LEU A 25 -23.47 2.37 -6.48
C LEU A 25 -24.51 1.36 -7.01
N LYS A 26 -25.31 0.79 -6.11
CA LYS A 26 -26.40 -0.13 -6.48
C LYS A 26 -27.40 0.55 -7.41
N ASN A 27 -27.83 1.77 -7.09
CA ASN A 27 -28.78 2.52 -7.91
C ASN A 27 -28.19 2.83 -9.30
N GLU A 28 -26.91 3.17 -9.39
CA GLU A 28 -26.21 3.35 -10.66
C GLU A 28 -26.23 2.06 -11.50
N ILE A 29 -25.83 0.92 -10.90
CA ILE A 29 -25.78 -0.37 -11.57
C ILE A 29 -27.18 -0.79 -12.04
N MET A 30 -28.20 -0.63 -11.20
CA MET A 30 -29.59 -0.95 -11.56
C MET A 30 -30.11 -0.06 -12.70
N ASN A 31 -29.77 1.22 -12.70
CA ASN A 31 -30.11 2.14 -13.80
C ASN A 31 -29.41 1.73 -15.11
N ARG A 32 -28.15 1.32 -15.06
CA ARG A 32 -27.44 0.78 -16.25
C ARG A 32 -28.13 -0.47 -16.80
N ILE A 33 -28.51 -1.39 -15.92
CA ILE A 33 -29.24 -2.63 -16.30
C ILE A 33 -30.58 -2.27 -16.96
N LYS A 34 -31.37 -1.36 -16.34
CA LYS A 34 -32.66 -0.92 -16.88
C LYS A 34 -32.54 -0.28 -18.28
N ASN A 35 -31.45 0.43 -18.51
CA ASN A 35 -31.18 1.10 -19.78
C ASN A 35 -30.34 0.24 -20.76
N ASN A 36 -30.25 -1.05 -20.56
CA ASN A 36 -29.46 -2.00 -21.39
C ASN A 36 -27.99 -1.58 -21.58
N LYS A 37 -27.40 -0.85 -20.63
CA LYS A 37 -25.99 -0.48 -20.65
C LYS A 37 -25.12 -1.58 -20.06
N SER A 38 -23.90 -1.72 -20.58
CA SER A 38 -22.96 -2.74 -20.08
C SER A 38 -22.61 -2.52 -18.59
N ILE A 39 -22.58 -3.63 -17.86
CA ILE A 39 -22.13 -3.70 -16.46
C ILE A 39 -20.91 -4.60 -16.29
N LYS A 40 -20.22 -4.96 -17.39
CA LYS A 40 -19.09 -5.91 -17.38
C LYS A 40 -17.98 -5.52 -16.41
N GLN A 41 -17.72 -4.23 -16.24
CA GLN A 41 -16.70 -3.70 -15.33
C GLN A 41 -16.96 -4.02 -13.85
N TYR A 42 -18.21 -4.30 -13.47
CA TYR A 42 -18.61 -4.59 -12.09
C TYR A 42 -18.65 -6.12 -11.79
N LEU A 43 -18.46 -6.98 -12.80
CA LEU A 43 -18.70 -8.41 -12.67
C LEU A 43 -17.45 -9.23 -12.27
N SER A 44 -16.37 -8.60 -11.87
CA SER A 44 -15.19 -9.30 -11.39
C SER A 44 -15.30 -9.62 -9.89
N ASN A 45 -14.62 -10.68 -9.45
CA ASN A 45 -14.51 -11.00 -8.03
C ASN A 45 -13.78 -9.87 -7.26
N GLU A 46 -12.83 -9.22 -7.94
CA GLU A 46 -12.11 -8.05 -7.41
C GLU A 46 -13.07 -6.90 -7.11
N TYR A 47 -14.05 -6.67 -7.97
CA TYR A 47 -15.04 -5.61 -7.76
C TYR A 47 -16.01 -5.95 -6.61
N ILE A 48 -16.46 -7.20 -6.51
CA ILE A 48 -17.28 -7.68 -5.40
C ILE A 48 -16.55 -7.55 -4.07
N ASP A 49 -15.27 -7.93 -4.04
CA ASP A 49 -14.45 -7.75 -2.85
C ASP A 49 -14.21 -6.26 -2.52
N ALA A 50 -14.14 -5.38 -3.53
CA ALA A 50 -14.06 -3.95 -3.29
C ALA A 50 -15.33 -3.40 -2.59
N ILE A 51 -16.52 -3.92 -2.89
CA ILE A 51 -17.76 -3.56 -2.17
C ILE A 51 -17.67 -3.94 -0.69
N LYS A 52 -17.16 -5.15 -0.38
CA LYS A 52 -16.91 -5.58 1.02
C LYS A 52 -15.94 -4.65 1.74
N ALA A 53 -14.85 -4.27 1.05
CA ALA A 53 -13.87 -3.35 1.59
C ALA A 53 -14.47 -1.95 1.83
N VAL A 54 -15.30 -1.44 0.91
CA VAL A 54 -16.01 -0.16 1.07
C VAL A 54 -16.90 -0.18 2.31
N HIS A 55 -17.68 -1.24 2.52
CA HIS A 55 -18.47 -1.38 3.75
C HIS A 55 -17.60 -1.33 5.01
N TYR A 56 -16.47 -2.05 5.01
CA TYR A 56 -15.53 -2.00 6.13
C TYR A 56 -15.00 -0.59 6.37
N LEU A 57 -14.60 0.12 5.31
CA LEU A 57 -14.06 1.49 5.38
C LEU A 57 -15.09 2.50 5.91
N GLU A 58 -16.37 2.38 5.51
CA GLU A 58 -17.45 3.25 6.00
C GLU A 58 -17.72 3.07 7.51
N ASN A 59 -17.41 1.91 8.06
CA ASN A 59 -17.61 1.58 9.46
C ASN A 59 -16.31 1.61 10.29
N LEU A 60 -15.18 1.92 9.67
CA LEU A 60 -13.89 2.01 10.34
C LEU A 60 -13.79 3.33 11.12
N ASN A 61 -13.54 3.26 12.42
CA ASN A 61 -13.46 4.41 13.33
C ASN A 61 -12.09 4.60 13.99
N HIS A 62 -11.07 3.88 13.52
CA HIS A 62 -9.70 3.94 14.02
C HIS A 62 -8.70 3.66 12.91
N ASN A 63 -7.45 4.03 13.12
CA ASN A 63 -6.39 3.73 12.16
C ASN A 63 -5.99 2.26 12.23
N VAL A 64 -5.77 1.63 11.07
CA VAL A 64 -5.37 0.23 10.96
C VAL A 64 -4.38 0.05 9.80
N TYR A 65 -3.39 -0.83 9.96
CA TYR A 65 -2.49 -1.17 8.86
C TYR A 65 -3.21 -1.92 7.74
N GLU A 66 -2.87 -1.59 6.49
CA GLU A 66 -3.48 -2.18 5.28
C GLU A 66 -3.51 -3.71 5.33
N ARG A 67 -2.40 -4.36 5.73
CA ARG A 67 -2.33 -5.82 5.83
C ARG A 67 -3.27 -6.39 6.89
N ASN A 68 -3.45 -5.69 8.00
CA ASN A 68 -4.36 -6.12 9.08
C ASN A 68 -5.81 -5.96 8.64
N ALA A 69 -6.17 -4.83 8.01
CA ALA A 69 -7.49 -4.63 7.43
C ALA A 69 -7.80 -5.70 6.37
N SER A 70 -6.86 -5.94 5.44
CA SER A 70 -7.00 -6.95 4.41
C SER A 70 -7.21 -8.35 4.97
N ASN A 71 -6.44 -8.71 6.00
CA ASN A 71 -6.59 -10.01 6.65
C ASN A 71 -7.93 -10.15 7.39
N TYR A 72 -8.38 -9.09 8.04
CA TYR A 72 -9.67 -9.06 8.72
C TYR A 72 -10.85 -9.26 7.76
N ILE A 73 -10.83 -8.55 6.62
CA ILE A 73 -11.93 -8.58 5.64
C ILE A 73 -11.93 -9.89 4.84
N PHE A 74 -10.75 -10.36 4.41
CA PHE A 74 -10.59 -11.38 3.37
C PHE A 74 -9.86 -12.64 3.83
N ASN A 75 -9.30 -12.66 5.02
CA ASN A 75 -8.32 -13.68 5.44
C ASN A 75 -7.13 -13.82 4.46
N ASP A 76 -6.80 -12.73 3.76
CA ASP A 76 -5.67 -12.59 2.84
C ASP A 76 -5.05 -11.21 3.03
N SER A 77 -3.85 -11.16 3.58
CA SER A 77 -3.14 -9.91 3.92
C SER A 77 -2.75 -9.04 2.72
N LYS A 78 -2.90 -9.55 1.50
CA LYS A 78 -2.54 -8.85 0.25
C LYS A 78 -3.76 -8.50 -0.62
N ARG A 79 -4.97 -8.96 -0.25
CA ARG A 79 -6.15 -8.78 -1.09
C ARG A 79 -6.53 -7.31 -1.24
N LEU A 80 -6.50 -6.54 -0.17
CA LEU A 80 -6.85 -5.12 -0.19
C LEU A 80 -5.96 -4.31 -1.16
N ALA A 81 -4.66 -4.57 -1.17
CA ALA A 81 -3.73 -3.95 -2.12
C ALA A 81 -4.08 -4.28 -3.58
N LYS A 82 -4.48 -5.51 -3.87
CA LYS A 82 -4.87 -5.95 -5.23
C LYS A 82 -6.14 -5.28 -5.76
N ILE A 83 -7.09 -4.98 -4.87
CA ILE A 83 -8.40 -4.39 -5.24
C ILE A 83 -8.45 -2.88 -5.06
N LYS A 84 -7.36 -2.25 -4.64
CA LYS A 84 -7.27 -0.81 -4.33
C LYS A 84 -7.86 0.08 -5.43
N ASN A 85 -7.56 -0.22 -6.69
CA ASN A 85 -8.04 0.58 -7.81
C ASN A 85 -9.57 0.54 -7.96
N HIS A 86 -10.22 -0.56 -7.62
CA HIS A 86 -11.68 -0.65 -7.61
C HIS A 86 -12.30 0.18 -6.48
N ILE A 87 -11.66 0.19 -5.30
CA ILE A 87 -12.08 1.02 -4.17
C ILE A 87 -11.98 2.50 -4.54
N ILE A 88 -10.84 2.92 -5.10
CA ILE A 88 -10.61 4.28 -5.59
C ILE A 88 -11.69 4.69 -6.61
N ALA A 89 -12.03 3.79 -7.54
CA ALA A 89 -13.05 4.05 -8.55
C ALA A 89 -14.46 4.20 -7.95
N ILE A 90 -14.80 3.45 -6.89
CA ILE A 90 -16.09 3.58 -6.20
C ILE A 90 -16.21 4.91 -5.47
N TYR A 91 -15.13 5.37 -4.82
CA TYR A 91 -15.12 6.64 -4.09
C TYR A 91 -14.78 7.85 -4.96
N GLU A 92 -14.23 7.63 -6.16
CA GLU A 92 -13.67 8.68 -7.03
C GLU A 92 -12.59 9.53 -6.32
N ASP A 93 -11.79 8.89 -5.43
CA ASP A 93 -10.78 9.55 -4.62
C ASP A 93 -9.53 8.66 -4.46
N GLU A 94 -8.40 9.11 -5.02
CA GLU A 94 -7.13 8.37 -4.98
C GLU A 94 -6.55 8.18 -3.56
N ASN A 95 -6.90 9.09 -2.64
CA ASN A 95 -6.39 9.11 -1.28
C ASN A 95 -7.37 8.51 -0.26
N ILE A 96 -8.43 7.86 -0.73
CA ILE A 96 -9.53 7.42 0.13
C ILE A 96 -9.08 6.46 1.24
N LEU A 97 -8.18 5.53 0.96
CA LEU A 97 -7.73 4.56 1.96
C LEU A 97 -7.07 5.26 3.15
N GLU A 98 -6.18 6.22 2.89
CA GLU A 98 -5.55 7.03 3.93
C GLU A 98 -6.57 7.88 4.69
N LYS A 99 -7.48 8.56 3.97
CA LYS A 99 -8.56 9.36 4.58
C LYS A 99 -9.48 8.54 5.47
N LYS A 100 -9.69 7.27 5.16
CA LYS A 100 -10.47 6.31 5.96
C LYS A 100 -9.66 5.65 7.08
N GLY A 101 -8.39 5.98 7.25
CA GLY A 101 -7.55 5.47 8.33
C GLY A 101 -6.75 4.21 8.01
N ILE A 102 -6.66 3.83 6.74
CA ILE A 102 -5.76 2.74 6.33
C ILE A 102 -4.33 3.25 6.26
N MET A 103 -3.46 2.68 7.07
CA MET A 103 -2.04 3.02 7.13
C MET A 103 -1.22 2.04 6.29
N SER A 104 -0.34 2.57 5.47
CA SER A 104 0.73 1.77 4.86
C SER A 104 1.82 1.47 5.90
N VAL A 105 2.53 0.37 5.71
CA VAL A 105 3.72 0.09 6.53
C VAL A 105 4.77 1.13 6.20
N THR A 106 5.32 1.77 7.23
CA THR A 106 6.46 2.68 7.11
C THR A 106 7.61 2.00 6.36
N PRO A 107 8.08 2.56 5.25
CA PRO A 107 9.25 2.02 4.59
C PRO A 107 10.52 2.34 5.39
N TYR A 108 11.35 1.33 5.60
CA TYR A 108 12.64 1.48 6.25
C TYR A 108 13.76 1.42 5.22
N LEU A 109 14.67 2.41 5.29
CA LEU A 109 15.95 2.36 4.60
C LEU A 109 16.96 1.67 5.52
N TYR A 110 17.50 0.54 5.09
CA TYR A 110 18.58 -0.13 5.82
C TYR A 110 19.92 0.26 5.19
N VAL A 111 20.84 0.70 6.03
CA VAL A 111 22.18 1.14 5.62
C VAL A 111 23.25 0.56 6.53
N LYS A 112 24.44 0.36 5.99
CA LYS A 112 25.64 -0.04 6.71
C LYS A 112 26.91 0.41 5.98
N GLY A 113 28.07 0.20 6.57
CA GLY A 113 29.38 0.46 5.97
C GLY A 113 30.01 1.74 6.49
N GLU A 114 30.45 2.62 5.59
CA GLU A 114 31.19 3.83 5.93
C GLU A 114 30.45 5.08 5.45
N GLY A 115 30.57 6.14 6.23
CA GLY A 115 29.95 7.44 5.96
C GLY A 115 29.19 7.97 7.18
N VAL A 116 28.65 9.16 7.03
CA VAL A 116 27.84 9.82 8.07
C VAL A 116 26.42 9.99 7.57
N ILE A 117 25.46 9.53 8.36
CA ILE A 117 24.04 9.78 8.11
C ILE A 117 23.66 11.06 8.85
N VAL A 118 22.99 11.97 8.15
CA VAL A 118 22.44 13.19 8.76
C VAL A 118 20.92 13.09 8.75
N ILE A 119 20.32 13.06 9.93
CA ILE A 119 18.87 12.98 10.14
C ILE A 119 18.43 14.19 10.94
N ASN A 120 17.61 15.08 10.35
CA ASN A 120 17.13 16.30 11.02
C ASN A 120 18.26 17.05 11.74
N ASN A 121 19.38 17.28 11.04
CA ASN A 121 20.61 17.89 11.54
C ASN A 121 21.40 17.10 12.63
N GLN A 122 21.01 15.87 12.92
CA GLN A 122 21.79 14.99 13.80
C GLN A 122 22.65 14.05 12.96
N LYS A 123 23.91 13.90 13.36
CA LYS A 123 24.89 13.08 12.63
C LYS A 123 25.15 11.75 13.32
N ILE A 124 25.12 10.68 12.54
CA ILE A 124 25.46 9.33 12.97
C ILE A 124 26.58 8.83 12.07
N ASP A 125 27.75 8.56 12.64
CA ASP A 125 28.84 7.92 11.91
C ASP A 125 28.56 6.41 11.83
N LEU A 126 28.52 5.86 10.62
CA LEU A 126 28.27 4.43 10.41
C LEU A 126 29.35 3.53 11.00
N LYS A 127 30.56 4.06 11.25
CA LYS A 127 31.62 3.32 11.93
C LYS A 127 31.30 3.00 13.38
N ASP A 128 30.43 3.81 14.00
CA ASP A 128 29.97 3.62 15.38
C ASP A 128 28.80 2.61 15.47
N VAL A 129 28.26 2.19 14.31
CA VAL A 129 27.18 1.22 14.22
C VAL A 129 27.77 -0.17 13.93
N SER A 130 27.59 -1.11 14.86
CA SER A 130 28.22 -2.44 14.78
C SER A 130 27.73 -3.30 13.61
N ASN A 131 26.54 -3.03 13.07
CA ASN A 131 25.94 -3.75 11.93
C ASN A 131 25.25 -2.77 10.96
N SER A 132 23.94 -2.98 10.72
CA SER A 132 23.12 -2.09 9.93
C SER A 132 22.19 -1.25 10.81
N ILE A 133 21.79 -0.11 10.29
CA ILE A 133 20.75 0.73 10.90
C ILE A 133 19.54 0.81 9.98
N GLY A 134 18.33 0.70 10.53
CA GLY A 134 17.07 0.89 9.84
C GLY A 134 16.52 2.29 10.12
N ILE A 135 16.23 3.05 9.07
CA ILE A 135 15.75 4.44 9.14
C ILE A 135 14.34 4.49 8.58
N PRO A 136 13.31 4.89 9.38
CA PRO A 136 11.92 5.04 8.91
C PRO A 136 11.80 6.33 8.08
N ILE A 137 11.96 6.24 6.78
CA ILE A 137 12.12 7.40 5.87
C ILE A 137 10.88 8.28 5.73
N ASP A 138 9.68 7.77 6.01
CA ASP A 138 8.43 8.53 5.98
C ASP A 138 8.22 9.41 7.23
N LYS A 139 9.08 9.27 8.24
CA LYS A 139 9.04 10.03 9.49
C LYS A 139 10.19 11.05 9.62
N ILE A 140 10.97 11.20 8.55
CA ILE A 140 12.17 12.06 8.54
C ILE A 140 11.92 13.20 7.55
N ASP A 141 12.06 14.43 8.02
CA ASP A 141 11.95 15.63 7.19
C ASP A 141 13.19 15.85 6.33
N GLU A 142 14.37 15.56 6.89
CA GLU A 142 15.64 15.67 6.18
C GLU A 142 16.50 14.43 6.41
N LEU A 143 16.93 13.82 5.31
CA LEU A 143 17.90 12.73 5.27
C LEU A 143 18.96 13.02 4.24
N SER A 144 20.22 13.06 4.67
CA SER A 144 21.36 13.19 3.77
C SER A 144 22.54 12.33 4.24
N PHE A 145 23.52 12.21 3.38
CA PHE A 145 24.73 11.45 3.66
C PHE A 145 25.96 12.32 3.40
N GLU A 146 26.93 12.25 4.31
CA GLU A 146 28.20 12.96 4.21
C GLU A 146 29.39 11.97 4.18
N ASN A 147 30.52 12.40 3.63
CA ASN A 147 31.75 11.62 3.59
C ASN A 147 31.61 10.26 2.87
N ILE A 148 30.81 10.24 1.82
CA ILE A 148 30.56 9.04 1.02
C ILE A 148 31.51 9.01 -0.17
N LEU A 149 32.39 7.99 -0.21
CA LEU A 149 33.31 7.75 -1.33
C LEU A 149 32.69 6.84 -2.40
N LYS A 150 31.82 5.92 -1.97
CA LYS A 150 31.20 4.91 -2.81
C LYS A 150 29.85 4.51 -2.24
N VAL A 151 28.88 4.33 -3.12
CA VAL A 151 27.56 3.78 -2.75
C VAL A 151 27.35 2.45 -3.47
N THR A 152 26.92 1.44 -2.72
CA THR A 152 26.48 0.14 -3.26
C THR A 152 25.05 -0.12 -2.84
N THR A 153 24.19 -0.40 -3.81
CA THR A 153 22.80 -0.76 -3.56
C THR A 153 22.58 -2.26 -3.71
N ILE A 154 21.80 -2.88 -2.83
CA ILE A 154 21.53 -4.32 -2.81
C ILE A 154 20.03 -4.54 -2.65
N GLU A 155 19.46 -5.40 -3.50
CA GLU A 155 18.01 -5.71 -3.49
C GLU A 155 17.67 -6.95 -2.65
N ASN A 156 18.63 -7.85 -2.44
CA ASN A 156 18.43 -9.08 -1.64
C ASN A 156 18.91 -8.89 -0.21
N LEU A 157 18.04 -9.16 0.76
CA LEU A 157 18.33 -8.93 2.18
C LEU A 157 19.47 -9.80 2.71
N THR A 158 19.52 -11.08 2.31
CA THR A 158 20.60 -11.98 2.72
C THR A 158 21.93 -11.50 2.17
N THR A 159 21.96 -11.13 0.89
CA THR A 159 23.15 -10.53 0.26
C THR A 159 23.57 -9.25 0.97
N PHE A 160 22.61 -8.38 1.36
CA PHE A 160 22.92 -7.16 2.10
C PHE A 160 23.62 -7.48 3.42
N TYR A 161 23.17 -8.47 4.18
CA TYR A 161 23.80 -8.82 5.46
C TYR A 161 25.21 -9.38 5.29
N ASP A 162 25.43 -10.19 4.26
CA ASP A 162 26.72 -10.86 4.02
C ASP A 162 27.73 -9.98 3.28
N TYR A 163 27.23 -9.00 2.49
CA TYR A 163 28.11 -8.16 1.65
C TYR A 163 28.95 -7.24 2.49
N LYS A 164 30.24 -7.17 2.17
CA LYS A 164 31.23 -6.27 2.78
C LYS A 164 31.95 -5.51 1.68
N SER A 165 32.01 -4.20 1.81
CA SER A 165 32.74 -3.30 0.91
C SER A 165 33.04 -2.01 1.62
N ASN A 166 34.04 -1.28 1.16
CA ASN A 166 34.28 0.09 1.59
C ASN A 166 33.17 1.00 1.04
N GLY A 167 32.72 1.95 1.84
CA GLY A 167 31.69 2.91 1.49
C GLY A 167 30.31 2.57 2.04
N LEU A 168 29.31 3.33 1.59
CA LEU A 168 27.92 3.19 2.00
C LEU A 168 27.24 2.03 1.27
N ILE A 169 26.57 1.15 2.01
CA ILE A 169 25.81 0.03 1.48
C ILE A 169 24.34 0.23 1.85
N ILE A 170 23.48 0.26 0.85
CA ILE A 170 22.04 0.52 0.99
C ILE A 170 21.24 -0.70 0.53
N PHE A 171 20.31 -1.14 1.37
CA PHE A 171 19.33 -2.17 1.00
C PHE A 171 18.08 -1.52 0.39
N LEU A 172 17.75 -1.88 -0.84
CA LEU A 172 16.60 -1.36 -1.60
C LEU A 172 15.39 -2.28 -1.57
N GLY A 173 15.41 -3.38 -0.84
CA GLY A 173 14.34 -4.36 -0.82
C GLY A 173 13.00 -3.79 -0.38
N GLY A 174 12.01 -3.88 -1.26
CA GLY A 174 10.67 -3.38 -1.02
C GLY A 174 10.40 -1.95 -1.50
N PHE A 175 11.38 -1.26 -2.03
CA PHE A 175 11.17 0.03 -2.70
C PHE A 175 10.80 -0.20 -4.17
N SER A 176 9.55 0.02 -4.52
CA SER A 176 9.07 -0.13 -5.90
C SER A 176 9.41 1.06 -6.80
N THR A 177 10.10 2.09 -6.31
CA THR A 177 10.37 3.30 -7.08
C THR A 177 11.81 3.79 -6.90
N ARG A 178 12.57 3.74 -7.99
CA ARG A 178 13.89 4.36 -8.16
C ARG A 178 13.89 5.90 -8.00
N SER A 179 12.73 6.52 -7.81
CA SER A 179 12.54 7.98 -7.86
C SER A 179 12.67 8.72 -6.53
N GLN A 180 12.89 8.02 -5.41
CA GLN A 180 12.89 8.65 -4.09
C GLN A 180 14.24 8.72 -3.38
N ILE A 181 15.28 8.15 -3.93
CA ILE A 181 16.64 8.29 -3.39
C ILE A 181 17.44 9.15 -4.35
N GLN A 182 17.49 10.46 -4.13
CA GLN A 182 18.51 11.33 -4.70
C GLN A 182 19.74 11.27 -3.78
N VAL A 183 20.81 10.69 -4.27
CA VAL A 183 22.15 10.71 -3.66
C VAL A 183 22.95 11.85 -4.28
#